data_66d7893c1ce6ab4f9186cc799ad78a6b
#
_entry.id   66d7893c1ce6ab4f9186cc799ad78a6b
#
_cell.length_a   1.000
_cell.length_b   1.000
_cell.length_c   1.000
_cell.angle_alpha   90.00
_cell.angle_beta   90.00
_cell.angle_gamma   90.00
#
_symmetry.space_group_name_H-M   'P 1'
#
loop_
_entity.id
_entity.type
_entity.pdbx_description
1 polymer ?
#
loop_
_entity_poly.entity_id
_entity_poly.type
_entity_poly.pdbx_seq_one_letter_code
_entity_poly.pdbx_strand_id
1 'polypeptide(L)'
;MKTILAGLILALAAGNAVAAEAACAVNVTNDPVVIRMDKDEFRIAFGVAGDTCAKDGCSGVIRYHAAWRTEDGAESTDSKVLSYEIPSGAKRSIAVDRHYFDTSEGRHTTDLVGVKIDEVSCATPRLTAQR
;
A
#
# COMPACT_ATOMS: atom_id res chain seq x y z
N MET A 1 50.03 10.36 41.97
CA MET A 1 49.21 9.21 41.54
C MET A 1 47.82 9.69 41.23
N LYS A 2 47.52 9.81 40.01
CA LYS A 2 46.20 10.26 39.58
C LYS A 2 45.49 9.05 38.98
N THR A 3 44.60 8.52 39.73
CA THR A 3 43.65 7.51 39.21
C THR A 3 42.67 8.21 38.34
N ILE A 4 42.81 8.02 37.09
CA ILE A 4 41.80 8.42 36.13
C ILE A 4 40.75 7.33 36.17
N LEU A 5 39.68 7.62 36.88
CA LEU A 5 38.45 6.88 36.69
C LEU A 5 37.95 7.24 35.28
N ALA A 6 38.28 6.40 34.33
CA ALA A 6 37.54 6.38 33.10
C ALA A 6 36.13 5.90 33.45
N GLY A 7 35.26 6.86 33.60
CA GLY A 7 33.86 6.54 33.67
C GLY A 7 33.47 5.89 32.35
N LEU A 8 33.29 4.61 32.40
CA LEU A 8 32.66 3.88 31.33
C LEU A 8 31.21 4.34 31.27
N ILE A 9 30.97 5.34 30.48
CA ILE A 9 29.63 5.65 30.10
C ILE A 9 29.26 4.49 29.18
N LEU A 10 28.70 3.46 29.74
CA LEU A 10 27.84 2.61 28.97
C LEU A 10 26.72 3.50 28.50
N ALA A 11 26.88 4.05 27.36
CA ALA A 11 25.74 4.40 26.57
C ALA A 11 25.00 3.09 26.32
N LEU A 12 24.16 2.74 27.22
CA LEU A 12 23.03 1.92 26.90
C LEU A 12 22.25 2.73 25.88
N ALA A 13 22.70 2.67 24.65
CA ALA A 13 21.73 2.63 23.62
C ALA A 13 20.89 1.39 23.95
N ALA A 14 20.00 1.55 24.90
CA ALA A 14 18.87 0.70 24.97
C ALA A 14 18.28 0.82 23.60
N GLY A 15 18.79 0.00 22.73
CA GLY A 15 18.18 -0.16 21.46
C GLY A 15 16.74 -0.26 21.83
N ASN A 16 16.03 0.74 21.52
CA ASN A 16 14.62 0.63 21.59
C ASN A 16 14.33 -0.51 20.65
N ALA A 17 14.49 -1.68 21.20
CA ALA A 17 13.93 -2.87 20.59
C ALA A 17 12.42 -2.77 20.65
N VAL A 18 11.92 -1.59 20.45
CA VAL A 18 10.62 -1.43 19.86
C VAL A 18 10.79 -2.13 18.54
N ALA A 19 10.34 -3.34 18.52
CA ALA A 19 10.35 -4.09 17.31
C ALA A 19 9.66 -3.24 16.28
N ALA A 20 10.47 -2.51 15.54
CA ALA A 20 10.02 -2.00 14.29
C ALA A 20 9.42 -3.18 13.55
N GLU A 21 8.23 -3.03 13.05
CA GLU A 21 7.68 -3.99 12.12
C GLU A 21 8.79 -4.33 11.12
N ALA A 22 9.12 -5.59 11.00
CA ALA A 22 10.15 -5.99 10.08
C ALA A 22 9.74 -5.53 8.69
N ALA A 23 10.56 -4.73 8.05
CA ALA A 23 10.30 -4.29 6.70
C ALA A 23 10.21 -5.50 5.79
N CYS A 24 9.21 -5.54 4.96
CA CYS A 24 9.04 -6.53 3.92
C CYS A 24 9.09 -5.87 2.54
N ALA A 25 9.23 -6.67 1.51
CA ALA A 25 9.20 -6.19 0.14
C ALA A 25 8.00 -6.77 -0.59
N VAL A 26 7.14 -5.91 -1.07
CA VAL A 26 5.97 -6.25 -1.88
C VAL A 26 6.00 -5.44 -3.15
N ASN A 27 5.75 -6.11 -4.26
CA ASN A 27 5.67 -5.48 -5.57
C ASN A 27 4.27 -5.65 -6.15
N VAL A 28 3.87 -4.69 -6.95
CA VAL A 28 2.74 -4.87 -7.86
C VAL A 28 3.22 -5.65 -9.06
N THR A 29 2.57 -6.77 -9.33
CA THR A 29 3.10 -7.78 -10.26
C THR A 29 2.84 -7.51 -11.73
N ASN A 30 1.83 -6.73 -12.02
CA ASN A 30 1.40 -6.46 -13.40
C ASN A 30 0.65 -5.14 -13.46
N ASP A 31 0.40 -4.69 -14.66
CA ASP A 31 -0.44 -3.51 -14.85
C ASP A 31 -1.80 -3.69 -14.18
N PRO A 32 -2.30 -2.67 -13.51
CA PRO A 32 -3.61 -2.75 -12.88
C PRO A 32 -4.70 -3.10 -13.89
N VAL A 33 -5.57 -4.02 -13.49
CA VAL A 33 -6.71 -4.40 -14.31
C VAL A 33 -7.88 -3.50 -13.97
N VAL A 34 -8.40 -2.83 -14.98
CA VAL A 34 -9.54 -1.92 -14.84
C VAL A 34 -10.79 -2.59 -15.38
N ILE A 35 -11.81 -2.66 -14.55
CA ILE A 35 -13.10 -3.25 -14.89
C ILE A 35 -14.18 -2.20 -14.70
N ARG A 36 -14.90 -1.90 -15.75
CA ARG A 36 -16.10 -1.09 -15.66
C ARG A 36 -17.27 -1.98 -15.24
N MET A 37 -17.80 -1.73 -14.05
CA MET A 37 -18.90 -2.53 -13.53
C MET A 37 -20.26 -1.98 -13.94
N ASP A 38 -20.37 -0.67 -13.96
CA ASP A 38 -21.59 0.06 -14.31
C ASP A 38 -21.18 1.44 -14.84
N LYS A 39 -22.14 2.26 -15.27
CA LYS A 39 -21.84 3.63 -15.75
C LYS A 39 -21.07 4.45 -14.72
N ASP A 40 -21.29 4.19 -13.45
CA ASP A 40 -20.80 5.01 -12.34
C ASP A 40 -19.78 4.29 -11.47
N GLU A 41 -19.46 3.04 -11.77
CA GLU A 41 -18.55 2.23 -10.98
C GLU A 41 -17.45 1.62 -11.82
N PHE A 42 -16.21 1.85 -11.37
CA PHE A 42 -15.03 1.15 -11.86
C PHE A 42 -14.37 0.39 -10.71
N ARG A 43 -13.79 -0.72 -11.02
CA ARG A 43 -12.89 -1.43 -10.10
C ARG A 43 -11.51 -1.49 -10.70
N ILE A 44 -10.52 -1.22 -9.87
CA ILE A 44 -9.12 -1.33 -10.26
C ILE A 44 -8.50 -2.41 -9.38
N ALA A 45 -8.03 -3.46 -10.00
CA ALA A 45 -7.42 -4.60 -9.33
C ALA A 45 -5.90 -4.55 -9.47
N PHE A 46 -5.21 -4.68 -8.35
CA PHE A 46 -3.75 -4.73 -8.27
C PHE A 46 -3.33 -6.11 -7.79
N GLY A 47 -2.50 -6.79 -8.56
CA GLY A 47 -1.83 -7.98 -8.08
C GLY A 47 -0.63 -7.59 -7.23
N VAL A 48 -0.53 -8.11 -6.02
CA VAL A 48 0.60 -7.89 -5.12
C VAL A 48 1.31 -9.20 -4.82
N ALA A 49 2.61 -9.16 -4.74
CA ALA A 49 3.44 -10.32 -4.43
C ALA A 49 4.62 -9.95 -3.55
N GLY A 50 4.95 -10.83 -2.62
CA GLY A 50 6.09 -10.67 -1.74
C GLY A 50 6.60 -12.02 -1.25
N ASP A 51 7.87 -12.32 -1.54
CA ASP A 51 8.47 -13.61 -1.17
C ASP A 51 8.59 -13.82 0.32
N THR A 52 8.71 -12.74 1.08
CA THR A 52 8.86 -12.78 2.54
C THR A 52 7.52 -12.86 3.27
N CYS A 53 6.42 -12.82 2.57
CA CYS A 53 5.08 -12.75 3.17
C CYS A 53 4.54 -14.12 3.61
N ALA A 54 5.10 -15.21 3.11
CA ALA A 54 4.53 -16.54 3.31
C ALA A 54 4.50 -16.98 4.78
N LYS A 55 5.43 -16.52 5.59
CA LYS A 55 5.51 -16.93 7.00
C LYS A 55 4.45 -16.24 7.87
N ASP A 56 4.45 -14.93 7.88
CA ASP A 56 3.66 -14.14 8.82
C ASP A 56 2.61 -13.27 8.13
N GLY A 57 2.55 -13.32 6.80
CA GLY A 57 1.76 -12.42 6.00
C GLY A 57 2.42 -11.04 5.85
N CYS A 58 1.86 -10.23 5.01
CA CYS A 58 2.24 -8.85 4.80
C CYS A 58 1.01 -7.98 4.69
N SER A 59 1.12 -6.74 5.08
CA SER A 59 0.07 -5.75 4.87
C SER A 59 0.69 -4.40 4.56
N GLY A 60 -0.06 -3.54 3.96
CA GLY A 60 0.40 -2.21 3.63
C GLY A 60 -0.61 -1.45 2.81
N VAL A 61 -0.13 -0.43 2.13
CA VAL A 61 -0.95 0.39 1.26
C VAL A 61 -0.29 0.56 -0.09
N ILE A 62 -1.13 0.69 -1.10
CA ILE A 62 -0.75 1.10 -2.45
C ILE A 62 -1.22 2.54 -2.61
N ARG A 63 -0.29 3.45 -2.85
CA ARG A 63 -0.60 4.83 -3.21
C ARG A 63 -0.51 4.96 -4.71
N TYR A 64 -1.55 5.45 -5.32
CA TYR A 64 -1.60 5.59 -6.76
C TYR A 64 -2.41 6.80 -7.20
N HIS A 65 -2.23 7.19 -8.44
CA HIS A 65 -3.03 8.18 -9.11
C HIS A 65 -3.83 7.53 -10.22
N ALA A 66 -5.11 7.88 -10.30
CA ALA A 66 -5.98 7.49 -11.40
C ALA A 66 -6.35 8.74 -12.20
N ALA A 67 -6.13 8.71 -13.49
CA ALA A 67 -6.50 9.77 -14.40
C ALA A 67 -7.76 9.40 -15.16
N TRP A 68 -8.75 10.26 -15.14
CA TRP A 68 -10.07 10.06 -15.70
C TRP A 68 -10.36 11.09 -16.79
N ARG A 69 -11.13 10.68 -17.76
CA ARG A 69 -11.67 11.59 -18.79
C ARG A 69 -13.19 11.63 -18.68
N THR A 70 -13.73 12.82 -18.70
CA THR A 70 -15.17 13.06 -18.71
C THR A 70 -15.69 13.17 -20.14
N GLU A 71 -17.02 13.18 -20.31
CA GLU A 71 -17.65 13.27 -21.64
C GLU A 71 -17.29 14.53 -22.40
N ASP A 72 -17.04 15.63 -21.71
CA ASP A 72 -16.61 16.89 -22.30
C ASP A 72 -15.13 16.93 -22.70
N GLY A 73 -14.41 15.83 -22.49
CA GLY A 73 -12.98 15.71 -22.79
C GLY A 73 -12.06 16.27 -21.72
N ALA A 74 -12.58 16.77 -20.62
CA ALA A 74 -11.76 17.21 -19.50
C ALA A 74 -11.14 16.00 -18.77
N GLU A 75 -9.89 16.15 -18.35
CA GLU A 75 -9.19 15.15 -17.55
C GLU A 75 -9.11 15.59 -16.09
N SER A 76 -9.26 14.64 -15.20
CA SER A 76 -9.03 14.82 -13.76
C SER A 76 -8.18 13.70 -13.22
N THR A 77 -7.42 13.99 -12.17
CA THR A 77 -6.54 13.02 -11.51
C THR A 77 -6.87 12.95 -10.05
N ASP A 78 -7.08 11.74 -9.57
CA ASP A 78 -7.33 11.45 -8.17
C ASP A 78 -6.16 10.71 -7.56
N SER A 79 -5.73 11.16 -6.38
CA SER A 79 -4.79 10.42 -5.54
C SER A 79 -5.56 9.47 -4.63
N LYS A 80 -5.15 8.21 -4.61
CA LYS A 80 -5.81 7.15 -3.86
C LYS A 80 -4.84 6.38 -2.98
N VAL A 81 -5.37 5.85 -1.90
CA VAL A 81 -4.68 4.95 -1.00
C VAL A 81 -5.52 3.69 -0.84
N LEU A 82 -4.98 2.56 -1.22
CA LEU A 82 -5.64 1.26 -1.13
C LEU A 82 -4.87 0.35 -0.18
N SER A 83 -5.53 -0.16 0.84
CA SER A 83 -4.94 -1.15 1.72
C SER A 83 -4.93 -2.52 1.05
N TYR A 84 -3.84 -3.26 1.24
CA TYR A 84 -3.76 -4.64 0.81
C TYR A 84 -3.30 -5.55 1.95
N GLU A 85 -3.57 -6.82 1.80
CA GLU A 85 -3.12 -7.87 2.70
C GLU A 85 -2.72 -9.09 1.90
N ILE A 86 -1.55 -9.65 2.23
CA ILE A 86 -1.12 -10.96 1.76
C ILE A 86 -1.17 -11.87 2.99
N PRO A 87 -2.10 -12.81 3.05
CA PRO A 87 -2.25 -13.63 4.25
C PRO A 87 -1.05 -14.56 4.47
N SER A 88 -0.84 -14.96 5.71
CA SER A 88 0.12 -15.98 6.07
C SER A 88 -0.11 -17.26 5.25
N GLY A 89 0.95 -17.84 4.75
CA GLY A 89 0.89 -18.99 3.85
C GLY A 89 0.76 -18.63 2.36
N ALA A 90 0.57 -17.35 2.03
CA ALA A 90 0.49 -16.89 0.68
C ALA A 90 1.66 -15.97 0.33
N LYS A 91 2.02 -15.93 -0.95
CA LYS A 91 3.02 -15.00 -1.50
C LYS A 91 2.39 -13.95 -2.40
N ARG A 92 1.11 -14.10 -2.70
CA ARG A 92 0.36 -13.24 -3.63
C ARG A 92 -1.02 -12.96 -3.12
N SER A 93 -1.54 -11.82 -3.49
CA SER A 93 -2.92 -11.45 -3.26
C SER A 93 -3.39 -10.47 -4.32
N ILE A 94 -4.66 -10.16 -4.30
CA ILE A 94 -5.27 -9.15 -5.16
C ILE A 94 -5.92 -8.11 -4.27
N ALA A 95 -5.59 -6.85 -4.51
CA ALA A 95 -6.25 -5.72 -3.87
C ALA A 95 -7.14 -5.03 -4.90
N VAL A 96 -8.38 -4.76 -4.55
CA VAL A 96 -9.37 -4.15 -5.45
C VAL A 96 -9.86 -2.85 -4.85
N ASP A 97 -9.73 -1.78 -5.61
CA ASP A 97 -10.31 -0.48 -5.28
C ASP A 97 -11.56 -0.23 -6.11
N ARG A 98 -12.54 0.40 -5.48
CA ARG A 98 -13.80 0.77 -6.12
C ARG A 98 -13.87 2.27 -6.26
N HIS A 99 -14.19 2.72 -7.46
CA HIS A 99 -14.41 4.12 -7.76
C HIS A 99 -15.85 4.34 -8.18
N TYR A 100 -16.51 5.18 -7.42
CA TYR A 100 -17.88 5.63 -7.73
C TYR A 100 -17.83 7.07 -8.18
N PHE A 101 -18.50 7.34 -9.27
CA PHE A 101 -18.60 8.70 -9.79
C PHE A 101 -20.00 9.24 -9.54
N ASP A 102 -20.05 10.45 -9.03
CA ASP A 102 -21.30 11.15 -8.86
C ASP A 102 -21.76 11.69 -10.22
N THR A 103 -22.80 11.11 -10.73
CA THR A 103 -23.41 11.54 -12.00
C THR A 103 -24.52 12.55 -11.80
N SER A 104 -24.83 12.96 -10.58
CA SER A 104 -25.91 13.89 -10.28
C SER A 104 -25.70 15.27 -10.91
N GLU A 105 -24.46 15.66 -11.19
CA GLU A 105 -24.11 16.93 -11.84
C GLU A 105 -24.04 16.83 -13.38
N GLY A 106 -24.47 15.73 -13.96
CA GLY A 106 -24.41 15.50 -15.39
C GLY A 106 -23.01 15.24 -15.94
N ARG A 107 -22.04 15.05 -15.07
CA ARG A 107 -20.68 14.67 -15.45
C ARG A 107 -20.54 13.16 -15.41
N HIS A 108 -20.39 12.59 -16.57
CA HIS A 108 -20.12 11.16 -16.68
C HIS A 108 -18.65 10.94 -16.96
N THR A 109 -18.04 10.06 -16.20
CA THR A 109 -16.69 9.58 -16.51
C THR A 109 -16.80 8.55 -17.61
N THR A 110 -16.18 8.83 -18.73
CA THR A 110 -16.22 7.91 -19.87
C THR A 110 -15.09 6.94 -19.86
N ASP A 111 -13.90 7.35 -19.47
CA ASP A 111 -12.72 6.54 -19.55
C ASP A 111 -11.75 6.75 -18.41
N LEU A 112 -11.12 5.66 -17.99
CA LEU A 112 -9.89 5.70 -17.25
C LEU A 112 -8.74 5.87 -18.25
N VAL A 113 -8.02 6.97 -18.14
CA VAL A 113 -6.88 7.28 -19.03
C VAL A 113 -5.63 6.55 -18.60
N GLY A 114 -5.42 6.39 -17.30
CA GLY A 114 -4.26 5.68 -16.77
C GLY A 114 -4.26 5.55 -15.26
N VAL A 115 -3.45 4.63 -14.80
CA VAL A 115 -3.16 4.41 -13.39
C VAL A 115 -1.65 4.44 -13.22
N LYS A 116 -1.18 5.26 -12.28
CA LYS A 116 0.23 5.34 -11.92
C LYS A 116 0.39 5.00 -10.46
N ILE A 117 1.23 4.02 -10.17
CA ILE A 117 1.57 3.64 -8.80
C ILE A 117 2.70 4.55 -8.32
N ASP A 118 2.48 5.22 -7.20
CA ASP A 118 3.46 6.12 -6.60
C ASP A 118 4.31 5.41 -5.55
N GLU A 119 3.68 4.58 -4.74
CA GLU A 119 4.34 3.90 -3.62
C GLU A 119 3.59 2.64 -3.23
N VAL A 120 4.34 1.62 -2.86
CA VAL A 120 3.83 0.42 -2.22
C VAL A 120 4.55 0.26 -0.89
N SER A 121 3.84 0.39 0.21
CA SER A 121 4.39 0.14 1.54
C SER A 121 4.17 -1.31 1.95
N CYS A 122 5.00 -1.82 2.82
CA CYS A 122 4.89 -3.17 3.33
C CYS A 122 5.38 -3.26 4.77
N ALA A 123 4.62 -3.97 5.58
CA ALA A 123 5.01 -4.32 6.93
C ALA A 123 4.57 -5.75 7.25
N THR A 124 5.39 -6.48 7.98
CA THR A 124 4.98 -7.78 8.53
C THR A 124 4.26 -7.55 9.85
N PRO A 125 3.16 -8.27 10.11
CA PRO A 125 2.47 -8.16 11.39
C PRO A 125 3.36 -8.54 12.56
N ARG A 126 3.20 -7.84 13.67
CA ARG A 126 3.85 -8.22 14.92
C ARG A 126 3.15 -9.42 15.52
N LEU A 127 3.90 -10.49 15.75
CA LEU A 127 3.40 -11.66 16.45
C LEU A 127 3.31 -11.49 17.97
N THR A 128 3.92 -10.45 18.51
CA THR A 128 4.13 -10.32 19.96
C THR A 128 3.15 -9.37 20.64
N ALA A 129 2.27 -8.73 19.94
CA ALA A 129 1.33 -7.77 20.52
C ALA A 129 0.14 -8.43 21.20
N GLN A 130 0.18 -9.70 21.42
CA GLN A 130 -0.95 -10.44 21.94
C GLN A 130 -0.98 -10.40 23.45
N ARG A 131 -2.03 -9.93 23.94
CA ARG A 131 -2.39 -9.92 25.35
C ARG A 131 -3.59 -10.78 25.58
#